data_f393d3e322b2178ea33ba05991990ec9
#
_entry.id   f393d3e322b2178ea33ba05991990ec9
#
_cell.length_a   1.000
_cell.length_b   1.000
_cell.length_c   1.000
_cell.angle_alpha   90.00
_cell.angle_beta   90.00
_cell.angle_gamma   90.00
#
_symmetry.space_group_name_H-M   'P 1'
#
loop_
_entity.id
_entity.type
_entity.pdbx_description
1 polymer ?
#
loop_
_entity_poly.entity_id
_entity_poly.type
_entity_poly.pdbx_seq_one_letter_code
_entity_poly.pdbx_strand_id
1 'polypeptide(L)'
;MDNLIFNVTDEFIGERIDKYLSMQIQGKSRSFIQGLITDKKIDINGSEIKSNYKLRKNDIINVILPEPIELNVTAEKIDINIIYEDEDVVVVNKEKGMVVHPAPGNYNGTLVNALLYHCGDLSGINGVIRPGIVHRIDKDTSGILVIAKNDAAHNFLAEQFKDHSIKREYYALVEGRISKKEGTIDKPLGRHKKERIKMAIVEDGKRAVTHYEVLEEYNKGVTLIKCTLETGRTHQIRVHMASIGHPLVGDLVYGHNKQKIKIEGQALHAKTLGFIHPSTREYMEFNSELPDYFNDILTELRK
;
A
#
# COMPACT_ATOMS: atom_id res chain seq x y z
N MET A 1 7.39 -23.03 19.56
CA MET A 1 7.76 -21.74 20.20
C MET A 1 9.24 -21.79 20.51
N ASP A 2 10.05 -20.95 19.90
CA ASP A 2 11.49 -20.91 20.16
C ASP A 2 11.78 -19.91 21.28
N ASN A 3 12.51 -20.38 22.30
CA ASN A 3 12.99 -19.53 23.37
C ASN A 3 14.46 -19.17 23.10
N LEU A 4 14.72 -17.86 22.93
CA LEU A 4 16.07 -17.34 22.77
C LEU A 4 16.50 -16.59 24.04
N ILE A 5 17.74 -16.78 24.45
CA ILE A 5 18.32 -16.09 25.59
C ILE A 5 19.55 -15.32 25.12
N PHE A 6 19.60 -14.02 25.44
CA PHE A 6 20.74 -13.16 25.13
C PHE A 6 21.32 -12.58 26.41
N ASN A 7 22.63 -12.71 26.56
CA ASN A 7 23.39 -12.04 27.63
C ASN A 7 23.96 -10.73 27.04
N VAL A 8 23.71 -9.63 27.71
CA VAL A 8 24.20 -8.33 27.25
C VAL A 8 25.69 -8.20 27.47
N THR A 9 26.45 -8.03 26.39
CA THR A 9 27.90 -7.76 26.45
C THR A 9 28.20 -6.28 26.64
N ASP A 10 29.39 -5.94 27.12
CA ASP A 10 29.76 -4.57 27.49
C ASP A 10 29.60 -3.55 26.31
N GLU A 11 29.73 -4.00 25.07
CA GLU A 11 29.60 -3.18 23.86
C GLU A 11 28.16 -2.67 23.59
N PHE A 12 27.13 -3.34 24.12
CA PHE A 12 25.73 -2.97 23.92
C PHE A 12 25.09 -2.27 25.12
N ILE A 13 25.87 -1.98 26.16
CA ILE A 13 25.39 -1.24 27.33
C ILE A 13 24.91 0.16 26.89
N GLY A 14 23.69 0.54 27.28
CA GLY A 14 23.04 1.79 26.92
C GLY A 14 22.33 1.81 25.57
N GLU A 15 22.49 0.75 24.74
CA GLU A 15 21.71 0.61 23.51
C GLU A 15 20.25 0.27 23.84
N ARG A 16 19.34 0.63 22.95
CA ARG A 16 17.91 0.29 23.12
C ARG A 16 17.66 -1.17 22.79
N ILE A 17 16.89 -1.86 23.64
CA ILE A 17 16.58 -3.27 23.47
C ILE A 17 15.93 -3.57 22.13
N ASP A 18 15.02 -2.71 21.63
CA ASP A 18 14.34 -2.91 20.34
C ASP A 18 15.30 -2.86 19.15
N LYS A 19 16.37 -2.05 19.24
CA LYS A 19 17.42 -1.97 18.22
C LYS A 19 18.38 -3.16 18.35
N TYR A 20 18.84 -3.47 19.54
CA TYR A 20 19.73 -4.59 19.80
C TYR A 20 19.14 -5.91 19.28
N LEU A 21 17.92 -6.25 19.71
CA LEU A 21 17.29 -7.52 19.29
C LEU A 21 16.99 -7.59 17.79
N SER A 22 16.70 -6.45 17.13
CA SER A 22 16.54 -6.45 15.68
C SER A 22 17.83 -6.71 14.90
N MET A 23 19.00 -6.51 15.51
CA MET A 23 20.30 -6.89 14.96
C MET A 23 20.66 -8.36 15.26
N GLN A 24 20.31 -8.85 16.45
CA GLN A 24 20.65 -10.20 16.89
C GLN A 24 19.73 -11.28 16.29
N ILE A 25 18.46 -10.96 16.05
CA ILE A 25 17.48 -11.93 15.52
C ILE A 25 17.31 -11.71 14.02
N GLN A 26 17.95 -12.56 13.24
CA GLN A 26 17.97 -12.46 11.78
C GLN A 26 16.55 -12.42 11.18
N GLY A 27 16.31 -11.52 10.25
CA GLY A 27 15.02 -11.38 9.55
C GLY A 27 13.89 -10.75 10.37
N LYS A 28 14.14 -10.28 11.60
CA LYS A 28 13.11 -9.62 12.43
C LYS A 28 13.30 -8.11 12.45
N SER A 29 12.23 -7.39 12.07
CA SER A 29 12.24 -5.94 12.09
C SER A 29 12.11 -5.38 13.51
N ARG A 30 12.59 -4.13 13.72
CA ARG A 30 12.46 -3.43 14.99
C ARG A 30 11.00 -3.26 15.44
N SER A 31 10.06 -3.07 14.52
CA SER A 31 8.63 -3.01 14.83
C SER A 31 8.06 -4.36 15.29
N PHE A 32 8.57 -5.46 14.75
CA PHE A 32 8.24 -6.80 15.22
C PHE A 32 8.68 -7.02 16.68
N ILE A 33 9.93 -6.66 17.01
CA ILE A 33 10.46 -6.72 18.38
C ILE A 33 9.63 -5.86 19.35
N GLN A 34 9.24 -4.65 18.94
CA GLN A 34 8.36 -3.78 19.74
C GLN A 34 6.98 -4.41 19.98
N GLY A 35 6.45 -5.15 19.01
CA GLY A 35 5.23 -5.95 19.16
C GLY A 35 5.41 -7.03 20.24
N LEU A 36 6.48 -7.82 20.15
CA LEU A 36 6.77 -8.86 21.15
C LEU A 36 6.91 -8.31 22.57
N ILE A 37 7.52 -7.12 22.72
CA ILE A 37 7.61 -6.47 24.04
C ILE A 37 6.22 -6.07 24.55
N THR A 38 5.37 -5.52 23.67
CA THR A 38 3.99 -5.14 24.02
C THR A 38 3.16 -6.36 24.42
N ASP A 39 3.37 -7.49 23.74
CA ASP A 39 2.69 -8.77 23.99
C ASP A 39 3.33 -9.57 25.13
N LYS A 40 4.27 -8.95 25.89
CA LYS A 40 4.97 -9.55 27.03
C LYS A 40 5.72 -10.86 26.67
N LYS A 41 6.20 -10.96 25.44
CA LYS A 41 7.00 -12.08 24.93
C LYS A 41 8.50 -11.84 25.07
N ILE A 42 8.90 -10.69 25.61
CA ILE A 42 10.28 -10.32 25.91
C ILE A 42 10.33 -9.77 27.33
N ASP A 43 11.20 -10.34 28.14
CA ASP A 43 11.50 -9.86 29.48
C ASP A 43 13.02 -9.69 29.67
N ILE A 44 13.40 -8.97 30.73
CA ILE A 44 14.78 -8.88 31.20
C ILE A 44 14.82 -9.33 32.67
N ASN A 45 15.61 -10.34 32.97
CA ASN A 45 15.75 -10.91 34.33
C ASN A 45 14.37 -11.25 34.93
N GLY A 46 13.42 -11.74 34.11
CA GLY A 46 12.06 -12.07 34.54
C GLY A 46 11.12 -10.89 34.73
N SER A 47 11.53 -9.65 34.33
CA SER A 47 10.73 -8.45 34.50
C SER A 47 10.25 -7.89 33.16
N GLU A 48 8.99 -7.47 33.10
CA GLU A 48 8.41 -6.77 31.92
C GLU A 48 9.13 -5.43 31.68
N ILE A 49 9.32 -5.10 30.40
CA ILE A 49 10.06 -3.90 29.98
C ILE A 49 9.31 -3.11 28.92
N LYS A 50 9.77 -1.88 28.66
CA LYS A 50 9.31 -1.04 27.55
C LYS A 50 10.27 -1.13 26.36
N SER A 51 9.79 -0.91 25.15
CA SER A 51 10.58 -0.99 23.91
C SER A 51 11.76 -0.01 23.84
N ASN A 52 11.76 1.03 24.65
CA ASN A 52 12.85 2.00 24.78
C ASN A 52 13.82 1.71 25.93
N TYR A 53 13.68 0.55 26.58
CA TYR A 53 14.61 0.15 27.66
C TYR A 53 16.05 0.18 27.15
N LYS A 54 16.95 0.76 27.95
CA LYS A 54 18.39 0.79 27.69
C LYS A 54 19.07 -0.35 28.41
N LEU A 55 19.76 -1.18 27.66
CA LEU A 55 20.46 -2.35 28.16
C LEU A 55 21.50 -1.99 29.20
N ARG A 56 21.63 -2.83 30.23
CA ARG A 56 22.56 -2.70 31.33
C ARG A 56 23.48 -3.91 31.41
N LYS A 57 24.59 -3.73 32.10
CA LYS A 57 25.51 -4.84 32.39
C LYS A 57 24.79 -5.95 33.18
N ASN A 58 25.00 -7.22 32.80
CA ASN A 58 24.36 -8.41 33.34
C ASN A 58 22.86 -8.55 33.08
N ASP A 59 22.28 -7.77 32.13
CA ASP A 59 20.93 -8.05 31.67
C ASP A 59 20.89 -9.39 30.92
N ILE A 60 19.94 -10.23 31.31
CA ILE A 60 19.58 -11.47 30.60
C ILE A 60 18.23 -11.24 29.94
N ILE A 61 18.22 -11.27 28.63
CA ILE A 61 17.01 -11.04 27.82
C ILE A 61 16.44 -12.39 27.44
N ASN A 62 15.21 -12.67 27.83
CA ASN A 62 14.45 -13.82 27.37
C ASN A 62 13.52 -13.38 26.25
N VAL A 63 13.50 -14.09 25.14
CA VAL A 63 12.65 -13.80 23.97
C VAL A 63 11.86 -15.07 23.62
N ILE A 64 10.56 -15.01 23.72
CA ILE A 64 9.67 -16.06 23.24
C ILE A 64 9.24 -15.68 21.82
N LEU A 65 9.80 -16.35 20.82
CA LEU A 65 9.34 -16.19 19.43
C LEU A 65 8.05 -16.99 19.27
N PRO A 66 6.94 -16.33 18.90
CA PRO A 66 5.76 -17.07 18.49
C PRO A 66 6.11 -17.92 17.27
N GLU A 67 5.51 -19.10 17.18
CA GLU A 67 5.53 -19.84 15.93
C GLU A 67 5.05 -18.90 14.81
N PRO A 68 5.65 -18.97 13.61
CA PRO A 68 5.10 -18.25 12.48
C PRO A 68 3.61 -18.63 12.40
N ILE A 69 2.72 -17.69 12.60
CA ILE A 69 1.34 -17.89 12.18
C ILE A 69 1.48 -18.00 10.67
N GLU A 70 1.45 -19.21 10.15
CA GLU A 70 1.17 -19.42 8.74
C GLU A 70 -0.20 -18.79 8.53
N LEU A 71 -0.22 -17.55 8.11
CA LEU A 71 -1.39 -16.98 7.46
C LEU A 71 -1.50 -17.79 6.16
N ASN A 72 -2.17 -18.94 6.24
CA ASN A 72 -2.55 -19.72 5.09
C ASN A 72 -3.53 -18.85 4.31
N VAL A 73 -2.98 -18.09 3.38
CA VAL A 73 -3.79 -17.37 2.40
C VAL A 73 -4.34 -18.44 1.48
N THR A 74 -5.58 -18.77 1.68
CA THR A 74 -6.25 -19.82 0.90
C THR A 74 -6.65 -19.29 -0.47
N ALA A 75 -6.52 -20.12 -1.49
CA ALA A 75 -7.08 -19.85 -2.81
C ALA A 75 -8.61 -19.79 -2.71
N GLU A 76 -9.22 -18.75 -3.26
CA GLU A 76 -10.66 -18.55 -3.27
C GLU A 76 -11.16 -18.34 -4.70
N LYS A 77 -12.25 -19.02 -5.07
CA LYS A 77 -12.91 -18.82 -6.37
C LYS A 77 -13.66 -17.48 -6.36
N ILE A 78 -12.93 -16.42 -6.67
CA ILE A 78 -13.45 -15.07 -6.80
C ILE A 78 -13.19 -14.63 -8.25
N ASP A 79 -14.22 -14.16 -8.93
CA ASP A 79 -14.09 -13.67 -10.29
C ASP A 79 -13.24 -12.38 -10.28
N ILE A 80 -12.22 -12.35 -11.14
CA ILE A 80 -11.36 -11.20 -11.36
C ILE A 80 -11.22 -10.90 -12.84
N ASN A 81 -11.13 -9.63 -13.20
CA ASN A 81 -10.93 -9.22 -14.58
C ASN A 81 -9.44 -9.23 -14.91
N ILE A 82 -8.97 -10.32 -15.54
CA ILE A 82 -7.61 -10.47 -16.08
C ILE A 82 -7.58 -9.82 -17.46
N ILE A 83 -6.74 -8.78 -17.62
CA ILE A 83 -6.55 -8.05 -18.89
C ILE A 83 -5.48 -8.73 -19.75
N TYR A 84 -4.45 -9.27 -19.10
CA TYR A 84 -3.30 -9.91 -19.74
C TYR A 84 -2.68 -10.92 -18.80
N GLU A 85 -2.20 -12.02 -19.36
CA GLU A 85 -1.43 -13.03 -18.62
C GLU A 85 -0.44 -13.73 -19.54
N ASP A 86 0.75 -13.98 -19.03
CA ASP A 86 1.78 -14.83 -19.63
C ASP A 86 2.54 -15.63 -18.54
N GLU A 87 3.76 -16.07 -18.83
CA GLU A 87 4.60 -16.84 -17.89
C GLU A 87 5.21 -15.97 -16.77
N ASP A 88 5.32 -14.66 -16.98
CA ASP A 88 5.99 -13.73 -16.07
C ASP A 88 5.04 -12.86 -15.27
N VAL A 89 3.96 -12.40 -15.88
CA VAL A 89 3.08 -11.40 -15.29
C VAL A 89 1.60 -11.68 -15.49
N VAL A 90 0.80 -11.22 -14.55
CA VAL A 90 -0.65 -11.07 -14.71
C VAL A 90 -1.00 -9.60 -14.54
N VAL A 91 -1.79 -9.05 -15.46
CA VAL A 91 -2.37 -7.70 -15.35
C VAL A 91 -3.87 -7.82 -15.11
N VAL A 92 -4.33 -7.24 -14.02
CA VAL A 92 -5.73 -7.30 -13.62
C VAL A 92 -6.34 -5.91 -13.53
N ASN A 93 -7.63 -5.80 -13.83
CA ASN A 93 -8.46 -4.64 -13.52
C ASN A 93 -9.24 -4.92 -12.22
N LYS A 94 -8.70 -4.46 -11.10
CA LYS A 94 -9.28 -4.69 -9.77
C LYS A 94 -10.56 -3.89 -9.59
N GLU A 95 -11.61 -4.53 -9.12
CA GLU A 95 -12.84 -3.87 -8.74
C GLU A 95 -12.69 -3.02 -7.47
N LYS A 96 -13.55 -2.02 -7.34
CA LYS A 96 -13.72 -1.24 -6.12
C LYS A 96 -14.23 -2.12 -4.98
N GLY A 97 -13.79 -1.86 -3.74
CA GLY A 97 -14.19 -2.64 -2.57
C GLY A 97 -13.31 -3.85 -2.28
N MET A 98 -12.53 -4.34 -3.26
CA MET A 98 -11.61 -5.47 -3.07
C MET A 98 -10.27 -5.01 -2.48
N VAL A 99 -9.82 -5.66 -1.41
CA VAL A 99 -8.48 -5.46 -0.82
C VAL A 99 -7.45 -6.23 -1.65
N VAL A 100 -6.26 -5.67 -1.85
CA VAL A 100 -5.23 -6.34 -2.67
C VAL A 100 -4.66 -7.57 -1.98
N HIS A 101 -4.32 -7.49 -0.70
CA HIS A 101 -3.71 -8.60 0.05
C HIS A 101 -4.26 -8.66 1.47
N PRO A 102 -4.23 -9.84 2.11
CA PRO A 102 -4.71 -10.02 3.47
C PRO A 102 -4.07 -9.04 4.46
N ALA A 103 -4.90 -8.48 5.32
CA ALA A 103 -4.52 -7.54 6.36
C ALA A 103 -5.49 -7.68 7.55
N PRO A 104 -5.13 -7.18 8.75
CA PRO A 104 -6.04 -7.19 9.90
C PRO A 104 -7.43 -6.65 9.54
N GLY A 105 -8.46 -7.48 9.77
CA GLY A 105 -9.85 -7.19 9.40
C GLY A 105 -10.28 -7.57 7.98
N ASN A 106 -9.38 -8.05 7.12
CA ASN A 106 -9.66 -8.54 5.77
C ASN A 106 -8.69 -9.69 5.44
N TYR A 107 -8.94 -10.88 5.99
CA TYR A 107 -8.06 -12.03 5.79
C TYR A 107 -8.43 -12.84 4.54
N ASN A 108 -9.69 -12.76 4.10
CA ASN A 108 -10.28 -13.47 2.97
C ASN A 108 -10.88 -12.48 1.99
N GLY A 109 -11.26 -12.96 0.80
CA GLY A 109 -11.90 -12.12 -0.22
C GLY A 109 -10.96 -11.09 -0.85
N THR A 110 -9.65 -11.30 -0.80
CA THR A 110 -8.68 -10.36 -1.35
C THR A 110 -8.27 -10.74 -2.79
N LEU A 111 -7.66 -9.80 -3.51
CA LEU A 111 -7.12 -10.08 -4.84
C LEU A 111 -6.11 -11.24 -4.80
N VAL A 112 -5.30 -11.33 -3.74
CA VAL A 112 -4.34 -12.45 -3.58
C VAL A 112 -5.06 -13.78 -3.45
N ASN A 113 -6.19 -13.87 -2.70
CA ASN A 113 -6.96 -15.11 -2.60
C ASN A 113 -7.50 -15.54 -3.99
N ALA A 114 -7.99 -14.58 -4.79
CA ALA A 114 -8.44 -14.82 -6.14
C ALA A 114 -7.30 -15.25 -7.07
N LEU A 115 -6.17 -14.57 -7.03
CA LEU A 115 -5.00 -14.88 -7.86
C LEU A 115 -4.42 -16.27 -7.57
N LEU A 116 -4.39 -16.69 -6.30
CA LEU A 116 -3.97 -18.04 -5.92
C LEU A 116 -4.89 -19.13 -6.50
N TYR A 117 -6.17 -18.81 -6.75
CA TYR A 117 -7.09 -19.73 -7.40
C TYR A 117 -6.93 -19.76 -8.91
N HIS A 118 -6.74 -18.59 -9.55
CA HIS A 118 -6.68 -18.44 -11.00
C HIS A 118 -5.29 -18.74 -11.57
N CYS A 119 -4.24 -18.33 -10.87
CA CYS A 119 -2.84 -18.50 -11.27
C CYS A 119 -2.17 -19.45 -10.29
N GLY A 120 -1.88 -20.68 -10.69
CA GLY A 120 -1.23 -21.68 -9.81
C GLY A 120 0.21 -21.35 -9.42
N ASP A 121 0.82 -20.34 -10.07
CA ASP A 121 2.22 -19.94 -9.99
C ASP A 121 2.32 -18.43 -9.71
N LEU A 122 2.63 -18.06 -8.50
CA LEU A 122 2.91 -16.67 -8.11
C LEU A 122 4.27 -16.59 -7.42
N SER A 123 4.99 -15.48 -7.64
CA SER A 123 6.26 -15.24 -6.96
C SER A 123 6.12 -15.31 -5.44
N GLY A 124 6.99 -16.09 -4.80
CA GLY A 124 7.04 -16.27 -3.36
C GLY A 124 7.85 -15.22 -2.58
N ILE A 125 8.50 -14.24 -3.25
CA ILE A 125 9.45 -13.31 -2.62
C ILE A 125 8.88 -12.59 -1.39
N ASN A 126 7.62 -12.15 -1.45
CA ASN A 126 6.97 -11.48 -0.31
C ASN A 126 6.31 -12.47 0.67
N GLY A 127 6.66 -13.76 0.57
CA GLY A 127 6.13 -14.83 1.41
C GLY A 127 4.66 -15.12 1.15
N VAL A 128 4.07 -15.96 2.00
CA VAL A 128 2.71 -16.50 1.86
C VAL A 128 1.62 -15.41 1.84
N ILE A 129 1.89 -14.23 2.44
CA ILE A 129 0.88 -13.18 2.62
C ILE A 129 0.68 -12.32 1.36
N ARG A 130 1.72 -12.21 0.51
CA ARG A 130 1.71 -11.28 -0.63
C ARG A 130 2.38 -11.86 -1.87
N PRO A 131 2.06 -13.09 -2.28
CA PRO A 131 2.70 -13.70 -3.43
C PRO A 131 2.47 -12.83 -4.66
N GLY A 132 3.53 -12.58 -5.42
CA GLY A 132 3.50 -11.82 -6.66
C GLY A 132 3.21 -10.31 -6.55
N ILE A 133 2.87 -9.78 -5.39
CA ILE A 133 2.44 -8.37 -5.24
C ILE A 133 3.64 -7.44 -5.20
N VAL A 134 3.86 -6.69 -6.27
CA VAL A 134 4.92 -5.68 -6.41
C VAL A 134 4.44 -4.25 -6.10
N HIS A 135 3.14 -3.99 -6.22
CA HIS A 135 2.52 -2.72 -5.84
C HIS A 135 1.07 -2.91 -5.41
N ARG A 136 0.43 -1.83 -4.98
CA ARG A 136 -0.96 -1.88 -4.51
C ARG A 136 -1.71 -0.60 -4.78
N ILE A 137 -3.04 -0.72 -4.88
CA ILE A 137 -4.01 0.38 -4.78
C ILE A 137 -4.90 0.17 -3.56
N ASP A 138 -5.62 1.21 -3.14
CA ASP A 138 -6.48 1.14 -1.96
C ASP A 138 -7.71 0.23 -2.21
N LYS A 139 -8.36 -0.22 -1.12
CA LYS A 139 -9.58 -1.04 -1.18
C LYS A 139 -10.62 -0.46 -2.15
N ASP A 140 -10.94 0.82 -1.96
CA ASP A 140 -11.99 1.50 -2.73
C ASP A 140 -11.45 2.22 -3.98
N THR A 141 -10.24 1.94 -4.39
CA THR A 141 -9.69 2.33 -5.69
C THR A 141 -9.80 1.16 -6.64
N SER A 142 -10.42 1.38 -7.80
CA SER A 142 -10.49 0.41 -8.90
C SER A 142 -9.33 0.60 -9.89
N GLY A 143 -9.11 -0.36 -10.78
CA GLY A 143 -8.22 -0.22 -11.91
C GLY A 143 -7.02 -1.17 -11.93
N ILE A 144 -6.05 -0.86 -12.76
CA ILE A 144 -5.03 -1.78 -13.22
C ILE A 144 -3.93 -2.01 -12.19
N LEU A 145 -3.59 -3.31 -12.00
CA LEU A 145 -2.39 -3.75 -11.29
C LEU A 145 -1.64 -4.79 -12.12
N VAL A 146 -0.31 -4.84 -11.94
CA VAL A 146 0.56 -5.92 -12.41
C VAL A 146 1.00 -6.79 -11.25
N ILE A 147 0.99 -8.09 -11.46
CA ILE A 147 1.37 -9.13 -10.50
C ILE A 147 2.47 -9.98 -11.13
N ALA A 148 3.48 -10.35 -10.37
CA ALA A 148 4.57 -11.20 -10.83
C ALA A 148 4.24 -12.67 -10.58
N LYS A 149 4.40 -13.52 -11.61
CA LYS A 149 4.19 -14.97 -11.51
C LYS A 149 5.42 -15.72 -11.01
N ASN A 150 6.60 -15.17 -11.21
CA ASN A 150 7.85 -15.76 -10.75
C ASN A 150 8.78 -14.72 -10.10
N ASP A 151 9.83 -15.20 -9.42
CA ASP A 151 10.73 -14.36 -8.63
C ASP A 151 11.61 -13.44 -9.48
N ALA A 152 11.95 -13.83 -10.69
CA ALA A 152 12.72 -12.99 -11.61
C ALA A 152 11.87 -11.79 -12.05
N ALA A 153 10.62 -12.02 -12.45
CA ALA A 153 9.66 -10.97 -12.78
C ALA A 153 9.39 -10.05 -11.60
N HIS A 154 9.25 -10.63 -10.39
CA HIS A 154 9.03 -9.86 -9.17
C HIS A 154 10.17 -8.87 -8.92
N ASN A 155 11.40 -9.34 -8.91
CA ASN A 155 12.57 -8.49 -8.69
C ASN A 155 12.68 -7.38 -9.74
N PHE A 156 12.49 -7.74 -11.01
CA PHE A 156 12.58 -6.79 -12.11
C PHE A 156 11.50 -5.70 -12.07
N LEU A 157 10.25 -6.06 -11.78
CA LEU A 157 9.17 -5.10 -11.62
C LEU A 157 9.35 -4.25 -10.35
N ALA A 158 9.77 -4.86 -9.23
CA ALA A 158 10.03 -4.13 -7.98
C ALA A 158 11.11 -3.06 -8.15
N GLU A 159 12.15 -3.33 -8.96
CA GLU A 159 13.18 -2.34 -9.29
C GLU A 159 12.60 -1.19 -10.10
N GLN A 160 11.78 -1.44 -11.11
CA GLN A 160 11.10 -0.40 -11.87
C GLN A 160 10.18 0.47 -10.98
N PHE A 161 9.46 -0.14 -10.01
CA PHE A 161 8.67 0.63 -9.03
C PHE A 161 9.55 1.48 -8.11
N LYS A 162 10.71 0.99 -7.70
CA LYS A 162 11.68 1.69 -6.86
C LYS A 162 12.32 2.86 -7.61
N ASP A 163 12.68 2.66 -8.87
CA ASP A 163 13.32 3.67 -9.74
C ASP A 163 12.30 4.63 -10.37
N HIS A 164 11.00 4.42 -10.07
CA HIS A 164 9.92 5.27 -10.55
C HIS A 164 9.79 5.32 -12.09
N SER A 165 10.24 4.29 -12.80
CA SER A 165 10.18 4.19 -14.26
C SER A 165 8.82 3.69 -14.78
N ILE A 166 7.96 3.16 -13.90
CA ILE A 166 6.62 2.67 -14.24
C ILE A 166 5.67 3.85 -14.45
N LYS A 167 5.02 3.90 -15.60
CA LYS A 167 3.95 4.85 -15.89
C LYS A 167 2.68 4.48 -15.11
N ARG A 168 2.11 5.43 -14.37
CA ARG A 168 0.89 5.24 -13.58
C ARG A 168 0.01 6.47 -13.70
N GLU A 169 -1.11 6.33 -14.38
CA GLU A 169 -2.10 7.39 -14.49
C GLU A 169 -3.41 6.97 -13.82
N TYR A 170 -4.00 7.91 -13.11
CA TYR A 170 -5.25 7.73 -12.39
C TYR A 170 -6.24 8.79 -12.82
N TYR A 171 -7.50 8.41 -12.92
CA TYR A 171 -8.59 9.36 -13.03
C TYR A 171 -9.26 9.51 -11.67
N ALA A 172 -9.51 10.77 -11.28
CA ALA A 172 -10.13 11.09 -10.00
C ALA A 172 -11.18 12.18 -10.16
N LEU A 173 -12.28 12.06 -9.42
CA LEU A 173 -13.21 13.17 -9.22
C LEU A 173 -12.86 13.85 -7.91
N VAL A 174 -12.64 15.16 -7.95
CA VAL A 174 -12.30 15.98 -6.78
C VAL A 174 -13.35 17.06 -6.54
N GLU A 175 -13.51 17.47 -5.29
CA GLU A 175 -14.41 18.53 -4.89
C GLU A 175 -13.80 19.91 -5.21
N GLY A 176 -14.66 20.83 -5.66
CA GLY A 176 -14.28 22.21 -6.01
C GLY A 176 -13.83 22.34 -7.47
N ARG A 177 -13.63 23.60 -7.87
CA ARG A 177 -13.00 23.96 -9.14
C ARG A 177 -11.53 24.26 -8.93
N ILE A 178 -10.67 23.67 -9.74
CA ILE A 178 -9.23 23.86 -9.64
C ILE A 178 -8.84 25.02 -10.56
N SER A 179 -8.28 26.09 -10.01
CA SER A 179 -7.93 27.29 -10.77
C SER A 179 -6.81 27.07 -11.79
N LYS A 180 -5.82 26.24 -11.43
CA LYS A 180 -4.72 25.87 -12.33
C LYS A 180 -5.05 24.58 -13.05
N LYS A 181 -5.06 24.61 -14.40
CA LYS A 181 -5.40 23.43 -15.21
C LYS A 181 -4.44 22.26 -15.07
N GLU A 182 -3.22 22.50 -14.63
CA GLU A 182 -2.21 21.50 -14.32
C GLU A 182 -1.37 21.94 -13.13
N GLY A 183 -0.73 20.98 -12.47
CA GLY A 183 0.15 21.28 -11.35
C GLY A 183 0.86 20.06 -10.80
N THR A 184 1.85 20.34 -9.96
CA THR A 184 2.63 19.31 -9.26
C THR A 184 2.51 19.53 -7.76
N ILE A 185 2.22 18.45 -7.04
CA ILE A 185 2.22 18.40 -5.58
C ILE A 185 3.42 17.55 -5.16
N ASP A 186 4.47 18.21 -4.69
CA ASP A 186 5.67 17.57 -4.12
C ASP A 186 5.68 17.83 -2.62
N LYS A 187 5.08 16.92 -1.86
CA LYS A 187 4.95 17.02 -0.41
C LYS A 187 5.18 15.65 0.24
N PRO A 188 6.10 15.53 1.21
CA PRO A 188 6.42 14.24 1.82
C PRO A 188 5.27 13.68 2.64
N LEU A 189 5.07 12.36 2.57
CA LEU A 189 4.01 11.65 3.26
C LEU A 189 4.52 10.71 4.34
N GLY A 190 3.86 10.74 5.49
CA GLY A 190 4.08 9.83 6.59
C GLY A 190 2.78 9.46 7.30
N ARG A 191 2.87 8.63 8.34
CA ARG A 191 1.71 8.28 9.16
C ARG A 191 1.26 9.50 9.98
N HIS A 192 -0.06 9.72 10.03
CA HIS A 192 -0.62 10.77 10.90
C HIS A 192 -0.28 10.49 12.37
N LYS A 193 0.23 11.51 13.09
CA LYS A 193 0.77 11.35 14.47
C LYS A 193 -0.24 10.81 15.48
N LYS A 194 -1.52 11.13 15.32
CA LYS A 194 -2.60 10.72 16.26
C LYS A 194 -3.49 9.61 15.69
N GLU A 195 -3.86 9.69 14.43
CA GLU A 195 -4.78 8.77 13.77
C GLU A 195 -4.01 7.81 12.84
N ARG A 196 -3.55 6.66 13.39
CA ARG A 196 -2.67 5.71 12.67
C ARG A 196 -3.24 5.15 11.36
N ILE A 197 -4.54 5.21 11.15
CA ILE A 197 -5.20 4.77 9.91
C ILE A 197 -4.97 5.78 8.79
N LYS A 198 -4.70 7.06 9.13
CA LYS A 198 -4.49 8.13 8.17
C LYS A 198 -3.01 8.31 7.82
N MET A 199 -2.80 8.75 6.58
CA MET A 199 -1.54 9.35 6.14
C MET A 199 -1.67 10.87 6.23
N ALA A 200 -0.54 11.57 6.34
CA ALA A 200 -0.48 13.03 6.39
C ALA A 200 0.78 13.54 5.72
N ILE A 201 0.78 14.81 5.35
CA ILE A 201 1.99 15.53 4.99
C ILE A 201 2.77 15.80 6.28
N VAL A 202 4.00 15.29 6.34
CA VAL A 202 4.90 15.44 7.49
C VAL A 202 6.33 15.68 6.98
N GLU A 203 7.07 16.57 7.63
CA GLU A 203 8.42 16.98 7.20
C GLU A 203 9.41 15.80 7.12
N ASP A 204 9.31 14.86 8.06
CA ASP A 204 10.10 13.62 8.13
C ASP A 204 9.50 12.47 7.31
N GLY A 205 8.53 12.77 6.45
CA GLY A 205 7.86 11.80 5.58
C GLY A 205 8.72 11.34 4.42
N LYS A 206 8.23 10.32 3.72
CA LYS A 206 8.86 9.85 2.47
C LYS A 206 8.46 10.78 1.32
N ARG A 207 9.41 11.12 0.45
CA ARG A 207 9.16 11.89 -0.77
C ARG A 207 7.93 11.33 -1.50
N ALA A 208 7.03 12.22 -1.90
CA ALA A 208 5.83 11.89 -2.64
C ALA A 208 5.52 12.99 -3.66
N VAL A 209 5.35 12.61 -4.94
CA VAL A 209 5.12 13.54 -6.04
C VAL A 209 3.93 13.06 -6.88
N THR A 210 2.97 13.96 -7.06
CA THR A 210 1.77 13.76 -7.88
C THR A 210 1.63 14.94 -8.84
N HIS A 211 1.59 14.66 -10.13
CA HIS A 211 1.20 15.62 -11.16
C HIS A 211 -0.30 15.48 -11.40
N TYR A 212 -1.00 16.60 -11.60
CA TYR A 212 -2.41 16.57 -11.99
C TYR A 212 -2.68 17.45 -13.20
N GLU A 213 -3.67 17.04 -13.97
CA GLU A 213 -4.21 17.76 -15.12
C GLU A 213 -5.74 17.76 -15.02
N VAL A 214 -6.36 18.92 -15.16
CA VAL A 214 -7.82 19.07 -15.19
C VAL A 214 -8.34 18.64 -16.55
N LEU A 215 -9.18 17.62 -16.57
CA LEU A 215 -9.80 17.11 -17.79
C LEU A 215 -11.16 17.76 -18.07
N GLU A 216 -12.02 17.87 -17.04
CA GLU A 216 -13.38 18.41 -17.17
C GLU A 216 -13.83 19.04 -15.85
N GLU A 217 -14.50 20.19 -15.93
CA GLU A 217 -15.11 20.88 -14.78
C GLU A 217 -16.63 20.83 -14.88
N TYR A 218 -17.28 20.49 -13.76
CA TYR A 218 -18.74 20.37 -13.71
C TYR A 218 -19.40 21.46 -12.88
N ASN A 219 -20.61 21.87 -13.28
CA ASN A 219 -21.35 22.95 -12.60
C ASN A 219 -21.65 22.69 -11.12
N LYS A 220 -21.70 21.43 -10.70
CA LYS A 220 -21.91 21.05 -9.29
C LYS A 220 -20.66 21.29 -8.39
N GLY A 221 -19.62 21.93 -8.93
CA GLY A 221 -18.37 22.17 -8.21
C GLY A 221 -17.60 20.87 -7.95
N VAL A 222 -17.48 20.06 -8.97
CA VAL A 222 -16.67 18.85 -9.04
C VAL A 222 -15.79 18.94 -10.28
N THR A 223 -14.60 18.43 -10.22
CA THR A 223 -13.62 18.43 -11.30
C THR A 223 -13.11 17.02 -11.56
N LEU A 224 -13.10 16.58 -12.81
CA LEU A 224 -12.40 15.38 -13.25
C LEU A 224 -10.95 15.74 -13.54
N ILE A 225 -10.05 15.00 -12.92
CA ILE A 225 -8.60 15.17 -13.11
C ILE A 225 -7.93 13.87 -13.51
N LYS A 226 -6.84 13.99 -14.27
CA LYS A 226 -5.84 12.94 -14.46
C LYS A 226 -4.69 13.18 -13.47
N CYS A 227 -4.27 12.16 -12.74
CA CYS A 227 -3.10 12.20 -11.88
C CYS A 227 -2.03 11.27 -12.42
N THR A 228 -0.81 11.78 -12.62
CA THR A 228 0.37 10.99 -12.99
C THR A 228 1.32 10.91 -11.79
N LEU A 229 1.72 9.70 -11.41
CA LEU A 229 2.52 9.46 -10.21
C LEU A 229 3.99 9.21 -10.53
N GLU A 230 4.89 10.01 -9.93
CA GLU A 230 6.30 9.59 -9.81
C GLU A 230 6.46 8.56 -8.70
N THR A 231 5.86 8.77 -7.55
CA THR A 231 5.95 7.91 -6.37
C THR A 231 4.60 7.22 -6.08
N GLY A 232 4.59 6.12 -5.31
CA GLY A 232 3.38 5.38 -4.95
C GLY A 232 3.24 5.17 -3.44
N ARG A 233 3.04 6.25 -2.66
CA ARG A 233 2.83 6.14 -1.21
C ARG A 233 1.36 5.83 -0.90
N THR A 234 1.12 5.18 0.22
CA THR A 234 -0.24 4.88 0.71
C THR A 234 -1.08 6.15 0.72
N HIS A 235 -2.28 6.11 0.16
CA HIS A 235 -3.23 7.22 0.06
C HIS A 235 -2.68 8.48 -0.63
N GLN A 236 -1.63 8.39 -1.45
CA GLN A 236 -0.89 9.56 -1.93
C GLN A 236 -1.78 10.59 -2.64
N ILE A 237 -2.52 10.20 -3.69
CA ILE A 237 -3.40 11.12 -4.43
C ILE A 237 -4.44 11.72 -3.48
N ARG A 238 -5.01 10.94 -2.60
CA ARG A 238 -6.06 11.34 -1.65
C ARG A 238 -5.56 12.45 -0.71
N VAL A 239 -4.39 12.25 -0.09
CA VAL A 239 -3.78 13.22 0.82
C VAL A 239 -3.30 14.46 0.06
N HIS A 240 -2.67 14.30 -1.10
CA HIS A 240 -2.16 15.39 -1.90
C HIS A 240 -3.30 16.31 -2.37
N MET A 241 -4.36 15.77 -2.95
CA MET A 241 -5.49 16.57 -3.42
C MET A 241 -6.22 17.25 -2.25
N ALA A 242 -6.41 16.56 -1.12
CA ALA A 242 -6.95 17.18 0.08
C ALA A 242 -6.07 18.33 0.59
N SER A 243 -4.74 18.22 0.48
CA SER A 243 -3.79 19.23 0.96
C SER A 243 -3.80 20.55 0.16
N ILE A 244 -4.40 20.54 -1.02
CA ILE A 244 -4.59 21.73 -1.85
C ILE A 244 -6.07 22.19 -1.88
N GLY A 245 -6.90 21.63 -0.99
CA GLY A 245 -8.31 22.01 -0.83
C GLY A 245 -9.30 21.30 -1.77
N HIS A 246 -8.85 20.28 -2.49
CA HIS A 246 -9.65 19.53 -3.46
C HIS A 246 -9.68 18.02 -3.13
N PRO A 247 -10.28 17.59 -1.99
CA PRO A 247 -10.36 16.18 -1.64
C PRO A 247 -11.14 15.40 -2.68
N LEU A 248 -10.89 14.09 -2.75
CA LEU A 248 -11.62 13.22 -3.67
C LEU A 248 -13.08 13.08 -3.26
N VAL A 249 -13.96 13.09 -4.25
CA VAL A 249 -15.38 12.78 -4.06
C VAL A 249 -15.53 11.37 -3.48
N GLY A 250 -16.34 11.23 -2.43
CA GLY A 250 -16.56 9.95 -1.75
C GLY A 250 -15.49 9.55 -0.76
N ASP A 251 -14.42 10.32 -0.57
CA ASP A 251 -13.38 9.98 0.39
C ASP A 251 -13.83 10.26 1.83
N LEU A 252 -14.15 9.20 2.58
CA LEU A 252 -14.60 9.30 3.97
C LEU A 252 -13.49 9.62 4.97
N VAL A 253 -12.21 9.53 4.54
CA VAL A 253 -11.04 9.74 5.42
C VAL A 253 -10.49 11.16 5.29
N TYR A 254 -10.40 11.69 4.07
CA TYR A 254 -9.79 12.98 3.75
C TYR A 254 -10.77 14.00 3.15
N GLY A 255 -11.99 13.56 2.82
CA GLY A 255 -13.04 14.40 2.24
C GLY A 255 -13.78 15.25 3.28
N HIS A 256 -14.71 16.05 2.79
CA HIS A 256 -15.58 16.85 3.63
C HIS A 256 -16.71 16.02 4.29
N ASN A 257 -17.13 16.38 5.49
CA ASN A 257 -18.21 15.69 6.21
C ASN A 257 -19.56 15.72 5.46
N LYS A 258 -19.79 16.75 4.66
CA LYS A 258 -21.00 16.89 3.82
C LYS A 258 -20.56 16.75 2.37
N GLN A 259 -20.68 15.55 1.84
CA GLN A 259 -20.37 15.27 0.44
C GLN A 259 -21.56 15.64 -0.45
N LYS A 260 -21.26 16.28 -1.59
CA LYS A 260 -22.26 16.68 -2.58
C LYS A 260 -22.78 15.49 -3.39
N ILE A 261 -21.93 14.48 -3.57
CA ILE A 261 -22.24 13.26 -4.32
C ILE A 261 -22.05 12.08 -3.36
N LYS A 262 -23.10 11.27 -3.22
CA LYS A 262 -23.06 10.09 -2.37
C LYS A 262 -22.53 8.90 -3.15
N ILE A 263 -21.33 8.49 -2.83
CA ILE A 263 -20.73 7.23 -3.30
C ILE A 263 -20.05 6.52 -2.13
N GLU A 264 -19.94 5.22 -2.20
CA GLU A 264 -19.16 4.44 -1.24
C GLU A 264 -17.68 4.50 -1.61
N GLY A 265 -16.83 5.08 -0.76
CA GLY A 265 -15.40 5.25 -0.97
C GLY A 265 -15.04 6.25 -2.08
N GLN A 266 -13.76 6.53 -2.24
CA GLN A 266 -13.25 7.56 -3.15
C GLN A 266 -13.50 7.27 -4.63
N ALA A 267 -13.83 8.30 -5.41
CA ALA A 267 -13.88 8.25 -6.87
C ALA A 267 -12.45 8.35 -7.43
N LEU A 268 -11.76 7.22 -7.46
CA LEU A 268 -10.38 7.07 -7.93
C LEU A 268 -10.22 5.77 -8.70
N HIS A 269 -9.63 5.87 -9.89
CA HIS A 269 -9.45 4.74 -10.78
C HIS A 269 -8.03 4.74 -11.37
N ALA A 270 -7.29 3.63 -11.21
CA ALA A 270 -5.99 3.40 -11.85
C ALA A 270 -6.20 3.09 -13.33
N LYS A 271 -6.16 4.14 -14.17
CA LYS A 271 -6.56 4.12 -15.58
C LYS A 271 -5.51 3.49 -16.48
N THR A 272 -4.24 3.85 -16.28
CA THR A 272 -3.12 3.43 -17.13
C THR A 272 -1.98 2.89 -16.30
N LEU A 273 -1.42 1.76 -16.73
CA LEU A 273 -0.20 1.18 -16.19
C LEU A 273 0.74 0.80 -17.34
N GLY A 274 1.97 1.34 -17.34
CA GLY A 274 2.99 1.02 -18.33
C GLY A 274 4.29 0.61 -17.66
N PHE A 275 4.90 -0.48 -18.11
CA PHE A 275 6.13 -1.04 -17.57
C PHE A 275 6.94 -1.76 -18.67
N ILE A 276 8.21 -1.99 -18.41
CA ILE A 276 9.06 -2.85 -19.25
C ILE A 276 8.83 -4.30 -18.84
N HIS A 277 8.49 -5.15 -19.78
CA HIS A 277 8.22 -6.57 -19.52
C HIS A 277 9.48 -7.30 -19.01
N PRO A 278 9.38 -8.17 -17.99
CA PRO A 278 10.55 -8.80 -17.36
C PRO A 278 11.43 -9.62 -18.30
N SER A 279 10.86 -10.41 -19.19
CA SER A 279 11.61 -11.28 -20.10
C SER A 279 11.86 -10.66 -21.47
N THR A 280 10.82 -10.12 -22.13
CA THR A 280 10.95 -9.58 -23.49
C THR A 280 11.70 -8.24 -23.53
N ARG A 281 11.74 -7.51 -22.41
CA ARG A 281 12.31 -6.16 -22.30
C ARG A 281 11.59 -5.10 -23.16
N GLU A 282 10.43 -5.41 -23.67
CA GLU A 282 9.59 -4.48 -24.41
C GLU A 282 8.72 -3.66 -23.46
N TYR A 283 8.42 -2.42 -23.85
CA TYR A 283 7.47 -1.59 -23.11
C TYR A 283 6.06 -2.04 -23.40
N MET A 284 5.30 -2.33 -22.34
CA MET A 284 3.88 -2.66 -22.40
C MET A 284 3.06 -1.60 -21.67
N GLU A 285 1.93 -1.23 -22.24
CA GLU A 285 1.01 -0.28 -21.62
C GLU A 285 -0.43 -0.82 -21.68
N PHE A 286 -1.08 -0.77 -20.54
CA PHE A 286 -2.46 -1.24 -20.36
C PHE A 286 -3.35 -0.08 -19.93
N ASN A 287 -4.54 -0.04 -20.52
CA ASN A 287 -5.58 0.92 -20.18
C ASN A 287 -6.86 0.18 -19.82
N SER A 288 -7.57 0.64 -18.78
CA SER A 288 -8.90 0.12 -18.44
C SER A 288 -9.97 1.15 -18.76
N GLU A 289 -11.16 0.69 -19.09
CA GLU A 289 -12.32 1.59 -19.14
C GLU A 289 -12.69 2.04 -17.72
N LEU A 290 -13.32 3.21 -17.62
CA LEU A 290 -13.87 3.67 -16.34
C LEU A 290 -15.01 2.72 -15.93
N PRO A 291 -15.05 2.28 -14.66
CA PRO A 291 -16.11 1.40 -14.20
C PRO A 291 -17.48 2.11 -14.17
N ASP A 292 -18.54 1.33 -14.20
CA ASP A 292 -19.93 1.83 -14.29
C ASP A 292 -20.23 2.90 -13.25
N TYR A 293 -19.87 2.67 -11.98
CA TYR A 293 -20.11 3.64 -10.92
C TYR A 293 -19.47 5.01 -11.20
N PHE A 294 -18.32 5.02 -11.89
CA PHE A 294 -17.61 6.25 -12.24
C PHE A 294 -18.31 6.95 -13.43
N ASN A 295 -18.70 6.17 -14.44
CA ASN A 295 -19.43 6.65 -15.61
C ASN A 295 -20.84 7.18 -15.24
N ASP A 296 -21.52 6.55 -14.30
CA ASP A 296 -22.81 7.00 -13.79
C ASP A 296 -22.70 8.40 -13.14
N ILE A 297 -21.66 8.59 -12.31
CA ILE A 297 -21.39 9.90 -11.70
C ILE A 297 -21.10 10.95 -12.78
N LEU A 298 -20.25 10.65 -13.77
CA LEU A 298 -19.95 11.57 -14.86
C LEU A 298 -21.21 11.94 -15.65
N THR A 299 -22.07 10.95 -15.90
CA THR A 299 -23.34 11.16 -16.61
C THR A 299 -24.28 12.07 -15.82
N GLU A 300 -24.35 11.89 -14.48
CA GLU A 300 -25.14 12.76 -13.60
C GLU A 300 -24.57 14.19 -13.51
N LEU A 301 -23.26 14.35 -13.54
CA LEU A 301 -22.58 15.63 -13.47
C LEU A 301 -22.74 16.46 -14.76
N ARG A 302 -22.94 15.82 -15.91
CA ARG A 302 -23.14 16.45 -17.23
C ARG A 302 -24.58 16.92 -17.47
N LYS A 303 -25.53 16.49 -16.65
CA LYS A 303 -26.93 16.98 -16.64
C LYS A 303 -27.04 18.31 -15.90
#